data_08b44c02d302d695983e1ff6fd846673
#
_entry.id   08b44c02d302d695983e1ff6fd846673
#
_cell.length_a   1.000
_cell.length_b   1.000
_cell.length_c   1.000
_cell.angle_alpha   90.00
_cell.angle_beta   90.00
_cell.angle_gamma   90.00
#
_symmetry.space_group_name_H-M   'P 1'
#
loop_
_entity.id
_entity.type
_entity.pdbx_description
1 polymer ?
#
loop_
_entity_poly.entity_id
_entity_poly.type
_entity_poly.pdbx_seq_one_letter_code
_entity_poly.pdbx_strand_id
1 'polypeptide(L)'
;MRTFARAFVLSAALGLTAGALHAAPAQSSAASINPADYPALDDKELGHIRRFVQLSKLLPGDWSGMSDDLYAVAERTQQFQLAYMADALALVQHQYTPAYRELYRKTMDALIQKMTLPDIWESWLKSSRGGTAYSDPDSPDLTAGWLDPVARYNAMLKGYMLQAGALYDMLYRDGKYDRADAFTFKYSPGTWGNGPVVFRYSLADVARIIHQEYVDNNYEGVLCEPNRIFPTCQQPPILGLLSFDQVHGTHYAADVMPKFAAAWVRRGYTNPVSKQNVRFVYARQGTFEEPGSPVLDGWAGAWMHAWNPTLMQTIYGPQRDLYVPAFLSGAYARFVPDVNKGMLSLAFGHVAFMAAEAGDQDTRHKMLDYAERNFNPVWKDGAYYYPRSDDYKQDAAGNSHGVASWTGNVLLPLARLDKGGQFLTLYKTPWTRAELDAPQIVDIDDLVVNVSQAYYDPHKRALIVTLKPGPVKTQNVSFAVTGLGASAYTVVKDGQVQGQIQKLHVSAAPGIAWQPDGKLTVSTTLDGPHTFVLAAN
;
A
#
# COMPACT_ATOMS: atom_id res chain seq x y z
N MET A 1 30.46 8.95 72.75
CA MET A 1 31.05 7.80 73.47
C MET A 1 31.46 6.80 72.40
N ARG A 2 32.74 6.74 72.06
CA ARG A 2 33.68 5.64 72.38
C ARG A 2 33.25 4.34 71.68
N THR A 3 34.00 3.61 70.83
CA THR A 3 35.41 3.31 70.91
C THR A 3 35.92 2.72 69.55
N PHE A 4 37.15 2.99 69.23
CA PHE A 4 38.01 2.38 68.20
C PHE A 4 38.32 0.90 68.47
N ALA A 5 38.52 0.08 67.41
CA ALA A 5 39.48 -1.01 67.44
C ALA A 5 40.09 -1.22 66.07
N ARG A 6 41.43 -1.11 66.02
CA ARG A 6 42.38 -1.49 64.95
C ARG A 6 42.74 -2.95 65.13
N ALA A 7 43.04 -3.62 64.02
CA ALA A 7 44.15 -4.61 63.88
C ALA A 7 44.00 -5.31 62.52
N PHE A 8 44.88 -5.57 61.71
CA PHE A 8 46.25 -6.01 61.58
C PHE A 8 46.42 -6.57 60.16
N VAL A 9 47.42 -6.10 59.50
CA VAL A 9 47.88 -6.55 58.17
C VAL A 9 48.60 -7.90 58.30
N LEU A 10 48.31 -8.84 57.43
CA LEU A 10 49.23 -9.93 57.12
C LEU A 10 49.36 -10.07 55.58
N SER A 11 50.51 -9.73 55.09
CA SER A 11 50.90 -9.93 53.69
C SER A 11 51.31 -11.38 53.48
N ALA A 12 50.68 -12.07 52.56
CA ALA A 12 51.17 -13.31 51.99
C ALA A 12 51.32 -13.13 50.48
N ALA A 13 52.54 -13.08 50.02
CA ALA A 13 52.87 -13.07 48.59
C ALA A 13 52.77 -14.51 48.07
N LEU A 14 51.87 -14.75 47.12
CA LEU A 14 51.83 -15.94 46.31
C LEU A 14 51.97 -15.54 44.84
N GLY A 15 53.02 -16.08 44.22
CA GLY A 15 53.33 -15.90 42.83
C GLY A 15 52.24 -16.46 41.92
N LEU A 16 51.71 -15.63 41.04
CA LEU A 16 50.80 -16.01 39.97
C LEU A 16 51.60 -16.13 38.69
N THR A 17 51.76 -17.36 38.20
CA THR A 17 52.09 -17.66 36.82
C THR A 17 50.97 -17.18 35.93
N ALA A 18 51.26 -16.24 35.06
CA ALA A 18 50.32 -15.76 34.03
C ALA A 18 50.12 -16.85 32.98
N GLY A 19 49.09 -17.67 33.18
CA GLY A 19 48.52 -18.47 32.11
C GLY A 19 47.71 -17.54 31.19
N ALA A 20 48.16 -17.37 29.96
CA ALA A 20 47.40 -16.71 28.92
C ALA A 20 46.12 -17.52 28.67
N LEU A 21 45.00 -17.11 29.29
CA LEU A 21 43.69 -17.51 28.88
C LEU A 21 43.45 -16.95 27.47
N HIS A 22 43.61 -17.80 26.45
CA HIS A 22 43.02 -17.53 25.14
C HIS A 22 41.50 -17.50 25.35
N ALA A 23 40.94 -16.28 25.43
CA ALA A 23 39.53 -16.08 25.32
C ALA A 23 39.11 -16.66 23.96
N ALA A 24 38.28 -17.70 23.97
CA ALA A 24 37.63 -18.15 22.75
C ALA A 24 36.97 -16.93 22.11
N PRO A 25 37.07 -16.74 20.77
CA PRO A 25 36.41 -15.62 20.13
C PRO A 25 34.92 -15.69 20.48
N ALA A 26 34.43 -14.60 21.09
CA ALA A 26 33.00 -14.47 21.34
C ALA A 26 32.29 -14.74 20.02
N GLN A 27 31.45 -15.77 19.97
CA GLN A 27 30.60 -16.05 18.79
C GLN A 27 29.88 -14.76 18.46
N SER A 28 30.11 -14.22 17.27
CA SER A 28 29.56 -12.92 16.89
C SER A 28 28.03 -13.00 17.02
N SER A 29 27.42 -12.05 17.71
CA SER A 29 25.97 -11.94 17.90
C SER A 29 25.21 -12.01 16.55
N ALA A 30 25.88 -11.70 15.45
CA ALA A 30 25.37 -11.79 14.09
C ALA A 30 24.97 -13.21 13.65
N ALA A 31 25.73 -14.23 14.05
CA ALA A 31 25.43 -15.62 13.68
C ALA A 31 24.20 -16.19 14.43
N SER A 32 23.77 -15.55 15.51
CA SER A 32 22.58 -15.95 16.27
C SER A 32 21.28 -15.31 15.77
N ILE A 33 21.35 -14.39 14.81
CA ILE A 33 20.16 -13.76 14.23
C ILE A 33 19.52 -14.74 13.24
N ASN A 34 18.28 -15.13 13.54
CA ASN A 34 17.50 -16.00 12.65
C ASN A 34 16.68 -15.13 11.68
N PRO A 35 16.94 -15.16 10.37
CA PRO A 35 16.18 -14.41 9.38
C PRO A 35 14.68 -14.77 9.34
N ALA A 36 14.30 -15.98 9.76
CA ALA A 36 12.91 -16.41 9.80
C ALA A 36 12.06 -15.66 10.86
N ASP A 37 12.69 -14.98 11.81
CA ASP A 37 11.99 -14.15 12.81
C ASP A 37 11.46 -12.83 12.22
N TYR A 38 11.81 -12.51 10.98
CA TYR A 38 11.45 -11.27 10.30
C TYR A 38 10.51 -11.52 9.12
N PRO A 39 9.60 -10.57 8.81
CA PRO A 39 8.69 -10.72 7.67
C PRO A 39 9.43 -10.91 6.35
N ALA A 40 8.89 -11.80 5.51
CA ALA A 40 9.41 -12.04 4.17
C ALA A 40 8.28 -12.25 3.16
N LEU A 41 8.56 -11.90 1.90
CA LEU A 41 7.66 -12.08 0.77
C LEU A 41 7.89 -13.44 0.11
N ASP A 42 6.81 -14.11 -0.27
CA ASP A 42 6.86 -15.30 -1.11
C ASP A 42 7.03 -14.95 -2.61
N ASP A 43 7.09 -15.96 -3.46
CA ASP A 43 7.34 -15.74 -4.90
C ASP A 43 6.14 -15.10 -5.60
N LYS A 44 4.90 -15.44 -5.21
CA LYS A 44 3.69 -14.83 -5.79
C LYS A 44 3.56 -13.38 -5.34
N GLU A 45 3.84 -13.09 -4.08
CA GLU A 45 3.86 -11.73 -3.53
C GLU A 45 4.88 -10.85 -4.28
N LEU A 46 6.10 -11.35 -4.50
CA LEU A 46 7.12 -10.70 -5.33
C LEU A 46 6.66 -10.53 -6.78
N GLY A 47 5.97 -11.54 -7.33
CA GLY A 47 5.38 -11.48 -8.67
C GLY A 47 4.34 -10.38 -8.82
N HIS A 48 3.52 -10.14 -7.80
CA HIS A 48 2.55 -9.04 -7.77
C HIS A 48 3.25 -7.67 -7.75
N ILE A 49 4.27 -7.50 -6.91
CA ILE A 49 5.05 -6.26 -6.88
C ILE A 49 5.68 -5.99 -8.24
N ARG A 50 6.22 -7.01 -8.89
CA ARG A 50 6.77 -6.90 -10.24
C ARG A 50 5.72 -6.47 -11.26
N ARG A 51 4.48 -6.96 -11.13
CA ARG A 51 3.37 -6.49 -11.96
C ARG A 51 3.13 -4.99 -11.80
N PHE A 52 3.13 -4.48 -10.56
CA PHE A 52 2.97 -3.04 -10.30
C PHE A 52 4.11 -2.22 -10.94
N VAL A 53 5.34 -2.69 -10.82
CA VAL A 53 6.51 -2.06 -11.46
C VAL A 53 6.35 -2.03 -12.98
N GLN A 54 5.91 -3.13 -13.62
CA GLN A 54 5.67 -3.17 -15.06
C GLN A 54 4.60 -2.15 -15.48
N LEU A 55 3.46 -2.12 -14.79
CA LEU A 55 2.36 -1.20 -15.10
C LEU A 55 2.74 0.27 -14.86
N SER A 56 3.55 0.55 -13.85
CA SER A 56 4.05 1.90 -13.59
C SER A 56 4.96 2.44 -14.69
N LYS A 57 5.70 1.56 -15.36
CA LYS A 57 6.66 1.89 -16.43
C LYS A 57 6.01 2.07 -17.81
N LEU A 58 4.71 1.79 -17.98
CA LEU A 58 4.00 2.04 -19.24
C LEU A 58 4.06 3.53 -19.60
N LEU A 59 4.18 3.83 -20.88
CA LEU A 59 4.23 5.21 -21.36
C LEU A 59 2.91 5.96 -21.08
N PRO A 60 2.91 7.30 -21.01
CA PRO A 60 1.68 8.08 -20.99
C PRO A 60 0.75 7.69 -22.15
N GLY A 61 -0.53 7.43 -21.85
CA GLY A 61 -1.52 6.98 -22.82
C GLY A 61 -1.51 5.47 -23.12
N ASP A 62 -0.49 4.74 -22.65
CA ASP A 62 -0.49 3.28 -22.71
C ASP A 62 -1.09 2.70 -21.41
N TRP A 63 -2.27 2.11 -21.56
CA TRP A 63 -3.03 1.46 -20.48
C TRP A 63 -3.13 -0.05 -20.69
N SER A 64 -2.19 -0.64 -21.41
CA SER A 64 -2.14 -2.08 -21.67
C SER A 64 -2.20 -2.90 -20.39
N GLY A 65 -3.17 -3.80 -20.29
CA GLY A 65 -3.41 -4.63 -19.12
C GLY A 65 -4.13 -3.96 -17.94
N MET A 66 -4.52 -2.68 -18.09
CA MET A 66 -5.30 -1.93 -17.09
C MET A 66 -6.70 -1.53 -17.59
N SER A 67 -7.05 -1.79 -18.84
CA SER A 67 -8.34 -1.42 -19.40
C SER A 67 -9.45 -2.38 -18.97
N ASP A 68 -10.59 -1.82 -18.56
CA ASP A 68 -11.83 -2.52 -18.23
C ASP A 68 -12.99 -1.97 -19.04
N ASP A 69 -13.32 -2.60 -20.17
CA ASP A 69 -14.35 -2.09 -21.08
C ASP A 69 -15.76 -2.19 -20.50
N LEU A 70 -15.98 -3.14 -19.60
CA LEU A 70 -17.30 -3.39 -19.01
C LEU A 70 -17.74 -2.31 -18.00
N TYR A 71 -16.79 -1.57 -17.44
CA TYR A 71 -17.05 -0.50 -16.46
C TYR A 71 -16.68 0.88 -16.98
N ALA A 72 -15.89 0.96 -18.03
CA ALA A 72 -15.27 2.17 -18.55
C ALA A 72 -16.21 3.14 -19.28
N VAL A 73 -17.51 2.87 -19.31
CA VAL A 73 -18.46 3.72 -20.07
C VAL A 73 -18.67 5.09 -19.39
N ALA A 74 -18.42 5.18 -18.07
CA ALA A 74 -18.65 6.42 -17.30
C ALA A 74 -17.39 6.93 -16.60
N GLU A 75 -16.52 6.05 -16.12
CA GLU A 75 -15.34 6.42 -15.32
C GLU A 75 -14.14 5.56 -15.71
N ARG A 76 -12.95 6.17 -15.74
CA ARG A 76 -11.69 5.48 -16.04
C ARG A 76 -11.27 4.65 -14.82
N THR A 77 -11.43 3.32 -14.87
CA THR A 77 -11.06 2.41 -13.76
C THR A 77 -9.58 2.40 -13.44
N GLN A 78 -8.74 2.90 -14.35
CA GLN A 78 -7.31 3.02 -14.14
C GLN A 78 -6.93 3.85 -12.90
N GLN A 79 -7.70 4.90 -12.58
CA GLN A 79 -7.43 5.71 -11.36
C GLN A 79 -7.42 4.85 -10.09
N PHE A 80 -8.35 3.89 -9.98
CA PHE A 80 -8.44 2.99 -8.82
C PHE A 80 -7.28 2.01 -8.78
N GLN A 81 -6.92 1.45 -9.93
CA GLN A 81 -5.79 0.53 -10.01
C GLN A 81 -4.48 1.23 -9.64
N LEU A 82 -4.25 2.47 -10.11
CA LEU A 82 -3.07 3.27 -9.77
C LEU A 82 -2.99 3.54 -8.27
N ALA A 83 -4.10 3.97 -7.66
CA ALA A 83 -4.16 4.27 -6.23
C ALA A 83 -3.93 3.01 -5.37
N TYR A 84 -4.58 1.91 -5.70
CA TYR A 84 -4.47 0.68 -4.92
C TYR A 84 -3.11 -0.02 -5.08
N MET A 85 -2.46 0.13 -6.24
CA MET A 85 -1.06 -0.29 -6.37
C MET A 85 -0.14 0.54 -5.49
N ALA A 86 -0.39 1.85 -5.35
CA ALA A 86 0.36 2.69 -4.42
C ALA A 86 0.12 2.28 -2.96
N ASP A 87 -1.13 1.98 -2.57
CA ASP A 87 -1.48 1.43 -1.25
C ASP A 87 -0.76 0.11 -0.98
N ALA A 88 -0.78 -0.82 -1.95
CA ALA A 88 -0.12 -2.12 -1.84
C ALA A 88 1.40 -1.98 -1.69
N LEU A 89 2.02 -1.08 -2.45
CA LEU A 89 3.45 -0.80 -2.35
C LEU A 89 3.82 -0.19 -1.00
N ALA A 90 3.00 0.74 -0.49
CA ALA A 90 3.20 1.32 0.84
C ALA A 90 3.11 0.26 1.93
N LEU A 91 2.08 -0.61 1.88
CA LEU A 91 1.91 -1.73 2.80
C LEU A 91 3.12 -2.65 2.78
N VAL A 92 3.54 -3.10 1.60
CA VAL A 92 4.66 -4.04 1.45
C VAL A 92 5.96 -3.43 1.97
N GLN A 93 6.25 -2.20 1.59
CA GLN A 93 7.46 -1.54 2.05
C GLN A 93 7.46 -1.37 3.56
N HIS A 94 6.36 -0.94 4.13
CA HIS A 94 6.25 -0.74 5.57
C HIS A 94 6.40 -2.05 6.36
N GLN A 95 5.82 -3.15 5.89
CA GLN A 95 5.73 -4.39 6.64
C GLN A 95 6.85 -5.39 6.35
N TYR A 96 7.33 -5.49 5.11
CA TYR A 96 8.20 -6.58 4.67
C TYR A 96 9.61 -6.14 4.29
N THR A 97 9.74 -4.94 3.72
CA THR A 97 11.01 -4.48 3.16
C THR A 97 11.34 -3.02 3.52
N PRO A 98 11.24 -2.62 4.81
CA PRO A 98 11.43 -1.21 5.19
C PRO A 98 12.84 -0.68 4.87
N ALA A 99 13.83 -1.56 4.75
CA ALA A 99 15.20 -1.20 4.38
C ALA A 99 15.47 -1.22 2.86
N TYR A 100 14.45 -1.45 2.01
CA TYR A 100 14.57 -1.37 0.55
C TYR A 100 13.57 -0.35 0.00
N ARG A 101 14.01 0.91 -0.21
CA ARG A 101 13.11 2.02 -0.53
C ARG A 101 13.10 2.44 -1.98
N GLU A 102 14.21 2.25 -2.67
CA GLU A 102 14.42 2.84 -3.99
C GLU A 102 13.38 2.40 -5.02
N LEU A 103 13.08 1.09 -5.11
CA LEU A 103 12.09 0.54 -6.02
C LEU A 103 10.69 1.09 -5.73
N TYR A 104 10.29 1.03 -4.46
CA TYR A 104 8.96 1.46 -4.03
C TYR A 104 8.74 2.95 -4.24
N ARG A 105 9.73 3.76 -3.87
CA ARG A 105 9.68 5.22 -4.06
C ARG A 105 9.50 5.60 -5.53
N LYS A 106 10.29 5.02 -6.43
CA LYS A 106 10.20 5.26 -7.87
C LYS A 106 8.87 4.79 -8.44
N THR A 107 8.40 3.63 -8.01
CA THR A 107 7.16 3.03 -8.52
C THR A 107 5.94 3.78 -8.03
N MET A 108 5.85 4.10 -6.73
CA MET A 108 4.75 4.90 -6.17
C MET A 108 4.67 6.27 -6.85
N ASP A 109 5.81 6.96 -7.01
CA ASP A 109 5.85 8.24 -7.71
C ASP A 109 5.31 8.14 -9.13
N ALA A 110 5.74 7.14 -9.89
CA ALA A 110 5.26 6.93 -11.25
C ALA A 110 3.74 6.68 -11.31
N LEU A 111 3.20 5.91 -10.38
CA LEU A 111 1.74 5.66 -10.28
C LEU A 111 0.98 6.94 -9.93
N ILE A 112 1.46 7.72 -8.98
CA ILE A 112 0.84 9.00 -8.57
C ILE A 112 0.87 10.00 -9.72
N GLN A 113 2.00 10.13 -10.43
CA GLN A 113 2.10 11.03 -11.57
C GLN A 113 1.20 10.60 -12.74
N LYS A 114 0.96 9.29 -12.93
CA LYS A 114 -0.02 8.81 -13.91
C LYS A 114 -1.45 9.26 -13.59
N MET A 115 -1.82 9.47 -12.34
CA MET A 115 -3.14 10.00 -11.97
C MET A 115 -3.36 11.44 -12.46
N THR A 116 -2.30 12.18 -12.79
CA THR A 116 -2.40 13.54 -13.36
C THR A 116 -2.52 13.58 -14.88
N LEU A 117 -2.48 12.42 -15.57
CA LEU A 117 -2.63 12.36 -17.03
C LEU A 117 -4.07 12.65 -17.45
N PRO A 118 -4.30 13.37 -18.56
CA PRO A 118 -5.63 13.71 -19.03
C PRO A 118 -6.57 12.51 -19.14
N ASP A 119 -6.06 11.39 -19.62
CA ASP A 119 -6.81 10.13 -19.75
C ASP A 119 -7.51 9.69 -18.46
N ILE A 120 -6.97 10.07 -17.31
CA ILE A 120 -7.52 9.68 -16.00
C ILE A 120 -8.59 10.67 -15.53
N TRP A 121 -8.39 11.97 -15.73
CA TRP A 121 -9.20 12.98 -15.05
C TRP A 121 -10.11 13.81 -15.97
N GLU A 122 -9.88 13.85 -17.28
CA GLU A 122 -10.68 14.71 -18.17
C GLU A 122 -12.17 14.35 -18.22
N SER A 123 -12.51 13.07 -17.91
CA SER A 123 -13.89 12.61 -17.76
C SER A 123 -14.66 13.38 -16.69
N TRP A 124 -13.93 14.04 -15.76
CA TRP A 124 -14.53 14.88 -14.72
C TRP A 124 -15.37 16.00 -15.28
N LEU A 125 -15.01 16.58 -16.42
CA LEU A 125 -15.84 17.59 -17.09
C LEU A 125 -17.26 17.06 -17.37
N LYS A 126 -17.42 15.78 -17.66
CA LYS A 126 -18.73 15.14 -17.86
C LYS A 126 -19.40 14.85 -16.52
N SER A 127 -18.69 14.22 -15.60
CA SER A 127 -19.22 13.82 -14.29
C SER A 127 -19.63 15.03 -13.45
N SER A 128 -18.91 16.15 -13.54
CA SER A 128 -19.23 17.38 -12.85
C SER A 128 -20.51 18.07 -13.34
N ARG A 129 -21.05 17.68 -14.49
CA ARG A 129 -22.37 18.16 -14.95
C ARG A 129 -23.52 17.58 -14.15
N GLY A 130 -23.33 16.49 -13.44
CA GLY A 130 -24.40 15.74 -12.84
C GLY A 130 -25.26 15.00 -13.90
N GLY A 131 -26.45 14.60 -13.58
CA GLY A 131 -27.43 14.13 -14.58
C GLY A 131 -27.79 12.66 -14.50
N THR A 132 -28.17 12.09 -15.63
CA THR A 132 -29.18 11.04 -15.77
C THR A 132 -28.81 9.64 -15.34
N ALA A 133 -27.54 9.27 -15.20
CA ALA A 133 -27.18 7.91 -14.78
C ALA A 133 -27.59 7.64 -13.31
N TYR A 134 -27.67 8.72 -12.53
CA TYR A 134 -28.10 8.73 -11.15
C TYR A 134 -28.97 9.97 -10.97
N SER A 135 -30.14 10.01 -11.62
CA SER A 135 -31.00 11.18 -11.61
C SER A 135 -31.35 11.60 -10.20
N ASP A 136 -31.20 12.89 -9.93
CA ASP A 136 -31.80 13.54 -8.79
C ASP A 136 -33.33 13.37 -8.87
N PRO A 137 -34.00 12.76 -7.90
CA PRO A 137 -35.42 12.52 -7.97
C PRO A 137 -36.26 13.81 -8.04
N ASP A 138 -35.74 14.94 -7.56
CA ASP A 138 -36.48 16.20 -7.45
C ASP A 138 -36.07 17.23 -8.51
N SER A 139 -34.91 17.12 -9.09
CA SER A 139 -34.42 18.02 -10.12
C SER A 139 -33.23 17.42 -10.88
N PRO A 140 -33.22 17.47 -12.20
CA PRO A 140 -32.01 17.19 -12.93
C PRO A 140 -30.95 18.23 -12.59
N ASP A 141 -30.02 17.90 -11.69
CA ASP A 141 -28.90 18.76 -11.35
C ASP A 141 -27.89 18.84 -12.49
N LEU A 142 -28.33 19.41 -13.59
CA LEU A 142 -27.42 19.71 -14.68
C LEU A 142 -26.70 21.01 -14.37
N THR A 143 -25.39 20.93 -14.24
CA THR A 143 -24.50 22.08 -14.20
C THR A 143 -23.85 22.27 -15.57
N ALA A 144 -23.21 23.41 -15.79
CA ALA A 144 -22.35 23.60 -16.96
C ALA A 144 -21.14 22.63 -16.97
N GLY A 145 -20.86 22.02 -15.82
CA GLY A 145 -19.65 21.26 -15.59
C GLY A 145 -18.44 22.18 -15.39
N TRP A 146 -17.38 21.62 -14.86
CA TRP A 146 -16.08 22.30 -14.76
C TRP A 146 -14.95 21.31 -14.93
N LEU A 147 -13.84 21.79 -15.47
CA LEU A 147 -12.74 20.95 -15.88
C LEU A 147 -11.79 20.63 -14.72
N ASP A 148 -11.58 21.56 -13.79
CA ASP A 148 -10.63 21.38 -12.67
C ASP A 148 -11.04 20.18 -11.79
N PRO A 149 -10.22 19.12 -11.72
CA PRO A 149 -10.61 17.90 -11.03
C PRO A 149 -10.46 17.96 -9.51
N VAL A 150 -9.84 19.03 -8.97
CA VAL A 150 -9.50 19.14 -7.54
C VAL A 150 -10.29 20.24 -6.85
N ALA A 151 -10.65 21.31 -7.56
CA ALA A 151 -11.20 22.53 -6.97
C ALA A 151 -12.43 22.31 -6.07
N ARG A 152 -13.31 21.38 -6.46
CA ARG A 152 -14.49 20.98 -5.65
C ARG A 152 -15.03 19.62 -6.08
N TYR A 153 -15.71 18.95 -5.16
CA TYR A 153 -16.29 17.59 -5.33
C TYR A 153 -15.23 16.58 -5.76
N ASN A 154 -15.57 15.56 -6.57
CA ASN A 154 -14.65 14.54 -7.04
C ASN A 154 -13.89 13.87 -5.90
N ALA A 155 -14.62 13.47 -4.85
CA ALA A 155 -14.08 12.86 -3.64
C ALA A 155 -13.10 11.72 -3.94
N MET A 156 -13.38 10.98 -5.02
CA MET A 156 -12.61 9.82 -5.45
C MET A 156 -11.19 10.20 -5.88
N LEU A 157 -11.05 10.95 -7.00
CA LEU A 157 -9.72 11.23 -7.58
C LEU A 157 -8.84 12.00 -6.61
N LYS A 158 -9.34 13.13 -6.07
CA LYS A 158 -8.53 13.95 -5.15
C LYS A 158 -8.26 13.23 -3.82
N GLY A 159 -9.20 12.37 -3.37
CA GLY A 159 -8.99 11.52 -2.22
C GLY A 159 -7.86 10.53 -2.42
N TYR A 160 -7.81 9.83 -3.55
CA TYR A 160 -6.70 8.93 -3.88
C TYR A 160 -5.37 9.64 -4.06
N MET A 161 -5.39 10.82 -4.67
CA MET A 161 -4.18 11.63 -4.80
C MET A 161 -3.64 12.06 -3.44
N LEU A 162 -4.54 12.49 -2.54
CA LEU A 162 -4.14 12.81 -1.17
C LEU A 162 -3.62 11.57 -0.43
N GLN A 163 -4.33 10.45 -0.51
CA GLN A 163 -3.95 9.21 0.17
C GLN A 163 -2.58 8.71 -0.30
N ALA A 164 -2.40 8.52 -1.60
CA ALA A 164 -1.15 8.02 -2.16
C ALA A 164 0.02 9.00 -1.96
N GLY A 165 -0.23 10.32 -2.12
CA GLY A 165 0.77 11.36 -1.88
C GLY A 165 1.20 11.46 -0.42
N ALA A 166 0.25 11.35 0.53
CA ALA A 166 0.53 11.39 1.95
C ALA A 166 1.25 10.10 2.43
N LEU A 167 0.89 8.93 1.90
CA LEU A 167 1.64 7.69 2.15
C LEU A 167 3.07 7.78 1.60
N TYR A 168 3.23 8.31 0.39
CA TYR A 168 4.57 8.56 -0.17
C TYR A 168 5.38 9.47 0.75
N ASP A 169 4.80 10.58 1.19
CA ASP A 169 5.48 11.54 2.06
C ASP A 169 5.80 10.93 3.44
N MET A 170 4.91 10.13 4.01
CA MET A 170 5.14 9.40 5.26
C MET A 170 6.34 8.45 5.15
N LEU A 171 6.52 7.79 4.00
CA LEU A 171 7.59 6.80 3.80
C LEU A 171 8.94 7.42 3.40
N TYR A 172 8.96 8.61 2.77
CA TYR A 172 10.20 9.13 2.17
C TYR A 172 10.63 10.50 2.66
N ARG A 173 9.71 11.36 3.09
CA ARG A 173 10.00 12.70 3.62
C ARG A 173 10.95 13.52 2.72
N ASP A 174 10.87 13.36 1.40
CA ASP A 174 11.74 14.06 0.44
C ASP A 174 11.19 15.41 -0.02
N GLY A 175 10.03 15.81 0.46
CA GLY A 175 9.38 17.09 0.15
C GLY A 175 8.85 17.20 -1.27
N LYS A 176 8.79 16.10 -2.01
CA LYS A 176 8.39 16.11 -3.42
C LYS A 176 6.97 16.63 -3.62
N TYR A 177 6.05 16.21 -2.77
CA TYR A 177 4.63 16.57 -2.85
C TYR A 177 4.28 17.86 -2.11
N ASP A 178 5.23 18.50 -1.40
CA ASP A 178 5.05 19.83 -0.79
C ASP A 178 5.10 20.97 -1.81
N ARG A 179 5.63 20.72 -3.00
CA ARG A 179 5.78 21.73 -4.05
C ARG A 179 4.43 22.14 -4.59
N ALA A 180 4.27 23.42 -4.90
CA ALA A 180 3.04 24.00 -5.44
C ALA A 180 2.59 23.40 -6.78
N ASP A 181 3.48 22.73 -7.50
CA ASP A 181 3.24 22.08 -8.78
C ASP A 181 3.33 20.55 -8.73
N ALA A 182 3.30 19.97 -7.52
CA ALA A 182 3.45 18.53 -7.29
C ALA A 182 2.42 17.70 -8.08
N PHE A 183 1.18 18.18 -8.11
CA PHE A 183 0.12 17.66 -8.96
C PHE A 183 -0.19 18.68 -10.05
N THR A 184 0.21 18.39 -11.26
CA THR A 184 0.01 19.28 -12.41
C THR A 184 -0.88 18.61 -13.45
N PHE A 185 -2.11 19.12 -13.57
CA PHE A 185 -3.11 18.70 -14.53
C PHE A 185 -3.04 19.59 -15.77
N LYS A 186 -2.76 19.01 -16.90
CA LYS A 186 -2.66 19.73 -18.18
C LYS A 186 -3.75 19.24 -19.13
N TYR A 187 -4.57 20.14 -19.60
CA TYR A 187 -5.58 19.88 -20.62
C TYR A 187 -5.29 20.71 -21.86
N SER A 188 -5.27 20.08 -23.00
CA SER A 188 -5.08 20.74 -24.28
C SER A 188 -6.11 20.22 -25.29
N PRO A 189 -7.17 20.98 -25.57
CA PRO A 189 -8.23 20.57 -26.49
C PRO A 189 -7.82 20.64 -27.98
N GLY A 190 -6.55 20.89 -28.27
CA GLY A 190 -6.04 21.07 -29.63
C GLY A 190 -6.51 22.40 -30.24
N THR A 191 -7.17 22.35 -31.39
CA THR A 191 -7.68 23.52 -32.10
C THR A 191 -9.07 23.97 -31.63
N TRP A 192 -9.72 23.22 -30.74
CA TRP A 192 -11.08 23.49 -30.27
C TRP A 192 -11.09 24.03 -28.84
N GLY A 193 -12.10 24.83 -28.49
CA GLY A 193 -12.27 25.37 -27.16
C GLY A 193 -11.40 26.59 -26.87
N ASN A 194 -11.19 26.87 -25.58
CA ASN A 194 -10.52 28.10 -25.10
C ASN A 194 -8.98 27.97 -24.96
N GLY A 195 -8.38 26.97 -25.61
CA GLY A 195 -6.95 26.72 -25.52
C GLY A 195 -6.52 25.90 -24.31
N PRO A 196 -5.20 25.73 -24.10
CA PRO A 196 -4.64 24.91 -23.03
C PRO A 196 -4.95 25.49 -21.65
N VAL A 197 -5.25 24.61 -20.67
CA VAL A 197 -5.47 24.94 -19.26
C VAL A 197 -4.53 24.11 -18.40
N VAL A 198 -4.03 24.70 -17.31
CA VAL A 198 -3.17 24.00 -16.35
C VAL A 198 -3.63 24.30 -14.94
N PHE A 199 -3.91 23.24 -14.18
CA PHE A 199 -4.19 23.32 -12.74
C PHE A 199 -2.99 22.75 -11.98
N ARG A 200 -2.61 23.40 -10.87
CA ARG A 200 -1.46 23.00 -10.03
C ARG A 200 -1.86 22.99 -8.58
N TYR A 201 -1.42 21.95 -7.87
CA TYR A 201 -1.71 21.75 -6.46
C TYR A 201 -0.51 21.13 -5.75
N SER A 202 -0.27 21.56 -4.53
CA SER A 202 0.53 20.81 -3.56
C SER A 202 -0.33 19.77 -2.83
N LEU A 203 0.30 18.85 -2.11
CA LEU A 203 -0.39 17.92 -1.23
C LEU A 203 -1.22 18.67 -0.17
N ALA A 204 -0.65 19.75 0.38
CA ALA A 204 -1.31 20.60 1.37
C ALA A 204 -2.56 21.30 0.81
N ASP A 205 -2.55 21.72 -0.46
CA ASP A 205 -3.74 22.30 -1.10
C ASP A 205 -4.87 21.29 -1.18
N VAL A 206 -4.56 20.05 -1.60
CA VAL A 206 -5.56 18.98 -1.70
C VAL A 206 -6.14 18.64 -0.33
N ALA A 207 -5.28 18.52 0.71
CA ALA A 207 -5.72 18.24 2.07
C ALA A 207 -6.65 19.34 2.61
N ARG A 208 -6.27 20.60 2.42
CA ARG A 208 -7.07 21.77 2.84
C ARG A 208 -8.43 21.82 2.13
N ILE A 209 -8.46 21.55 0.81
CA ILE A 209 -9.72 21.55 0.04
C ILE A 209 -10.65 20.44 0.55
N ILE A 210 -10.13 19.23 0.74
CA ILE A 210 -10.93 18.10 1.25
C ILE A 210 -11.46 18.39 2.65
N HIS A 211 -10.63 18.89 3.56
CA HIS A 211 -11.07 19.27 4.89
C HIS A 211 -12.19 20.30 4.86
N GLN A 212 -12.03 21.37 4.05
CA GLN A 212 -13.04 22.42 3.93
C GLN A 212 -14.37 21.87 3.41
N GLU A 213 -14.36 20.93 2.45
CA GLU A 213 -15.60 20.32 1.95
C GLU A 213 -16.31 19.45 2.98
N TYR A 214 -15.58 18.79 3.89
CA TYR A 214 -16.22 18.14 5.04
C TYR A 214 -16.90 19.15 5.95
N VAL A 215 -16.26 20.28 6.23
CA VAL A 215 -16.83 21.37 7.04
C VAL A 215 -18.09 21.94 6.37
N ASP A 216 -18.00 22.28 5.09
CA ASP A 216 -19.10 22.87 4.30
C ASP A 216 -20.32 21.94 4.21
N ASN A 217 -20.10 20.64 4.25
CA ASN A 217 -21.13 19.60 4.24
C ASN A 217 -21.52 19.08 5.63
N ASN A 218 -21.28 19.83 6.70
CA ASN A 218 -21.59 19.44 8.07
C ASN A 218 -21.01 18.05 8.45
N TYR A 219 -19.86 17.70 7.90
CA TYR A 219 -19.18 16.41 8.07
C TYR A 219 -20.01 15.19 7.62
N GLU A 220 -20.95 15.36 6.72
CA GLU A 220 -21.73 14.26 6.15
C GLU A 220 -21.01 13.55 5.00
N GLY A 221 -19.92 14.12 4.52
CA GLY A 221 -19.04 13.59 3.48
C GLY A 221 -18.71 14.61 2.40
N VAL A 222 -17.71 14.31 1.61
CA VAL A 222 -17.34 15.06 0.40
C VAL A 222 -18.17 14.54 -0.77
N LEU A 223 -18.70 15.42 -1.60
CA LEU A 223 -19.46 15.02 -2.79
C LEU A 223 -18.53 14.35 -3.82
N CYS A 224 -18.95 13.22 -4.35
CA CYS A 224 -18.34 12.62 -5.54
C CYS A 224 -18.72 13.43 -6.79
N GLU A 225 -19.96 13.37 -7.18
CA GLU A 225 -20.58 14.18 -8.21
C GLU A 225 -21.56 15.17 -7.56
N PRO A 226 -22.11 16.15 -8.31
CA PRO A 226 -23.12 17.06 -7.79
C PRO A 226 -24.25 16.34 -7.07
N ASN A 227 -24.53 16.75 -5.83
CA ASN A 227 -25.59 16.22 -4.97
C ASN A 227 -25.43 14.76 -4.50
N ARG A 228 -24.25 14.14 -4.66
CA ARG A 228 -24.04 12.72 -4.28
C ARG A 228 -22.87 12.53 -3.35
N ILE A 229 -23.14 11.85 -2.23
CA ILE A 229 -22.15 11.38 -1.27
C ILE A 229 -22.16 9.86 -1.25
N PHE A 230 -21.09 9.23 -1.71
CA PHE A 230 -20.89 7.80 -1.60
C PHE A 230 -20.09 7.49 -0.34
N PRO A 231 -20.59 6.63 0.57
CA PRO A 231 -19.83 6.19 1.73
C PRO A 231 -18.47 5.59 1.36
N THR A 232 -18.42 4.88 0.24
CA THR A 232 -17.19 4.31 -0.32
C THR A 232 -16.16 5.37 -0.69
N CYS A 233 -16.61 6.47 -1.33
CA CYS A 233 -15.74 7.57 -1.77
C CYS A 233 -15.11 8.35 -0.60
N GLN A 234 -15.59 8.17 0.62
CA GLN A 234 -15.06 8.87 1.79
C GLN A 234 -13.79 8.22 2.36
N GLN A 235 -13.51 6.98 2.00
CA GLN A 235 -12.39 6.24 2.57
C GLN A 235 -11.04 6.85 2.20
N PRO A 236 -10.69 7.07 0.91
CA PRO A 236 -9.41 7.66 0.53
C PRO A 236 -9.21 9.09 1.05
N PRO A 237 -10.20 10.03 1.02
CA PRO A 237 -10.07 11.33 1.65
C PRO A 237 -9.68 11.28 3.12
N ILE A 238 -10.36 10.44 3.92
CA ILE A 238 -10.09 10.32 5.36
C ILE A 238 -8.69 9.76 5.61
N LEU A 239 -8.32 8.71 4.91
CA LEU A 239 -7.00 8.08 5.06
C LEU A 239 -5.88 9.01 4.59
N GLY A 240 -6.14 9.78 3.53
CA GLY A 240 -5.23 10.81 3.08
C GLY A 240 -5.01 11.92 4.12
N LEU A 241 -6.09 12.44 4.72
CA LEU A 241 -5.99 13.40 5.80
C LEU A 241 -5.27 12.82 7.02
N LEU A 242 -5.51 11.56 7.37
CA LEU A 242 -4.86 10.89 8.49
C LEU A 242 -3.34 10.80 8.30
N SER A 243 -2.87 10.33 7.15
CA SER A 243 -1.44 10.27 6.85
C SER A 243 -0.83 11.67 6.74
N PHE A 244 -1.56 12.63 6.17
CA PHE A 244 -1.11 14.02 6.08
C PHE A 244 -0.90 14.65 7.46
N ASP A 245 -1.85 14.49 8.38
CA ASP A 245 -1.73 14.98 9.76
C ASP A 245 -0.49 14.42 10.46
N GLN A 246 -0.22 13.12 10.28
CA GLN A 246 0.92 12.44 10.89
C GLN A 246 2.28 12.98 10.43
N VAL A 247 2.35 13.48 9.21
CA VAL A 247 3.58 14.02 8.62
C VAL A 247 3.75 15.50 8.92
N HIS A 248 2.67 16.28 8.75
CA HIS A 248 2.70 17.73 8.78
C HIS A 248 2.23 18.35 10.11
N GLY A 249 1.76 17.51 11.06
CA GLY A 249 1.30 17.99 12.37
C GLY A 249 0.03 18.83 12.30
N THR A 250 -0.76 18.68 11.25
CA THR A 250 -2.10 19.26 11.14
C THR A 250 -3.11 18.42 11.92
N HIS A 251 -4.37 18.86 11.97
CA HIS A 251 -5.44 18.19 12.72
C HIS A 251 -6.70 17.96 11.88
N TYR A 252 -6.57 17.86 10.57
CA TYR A 252 -7.70 17.69 9.65
C TYR A 252 -8.44 16.38 9.85
N ALA A 253 -7.72 15.26 9.93
CA ALA A 253 -8.31 13.97 10.22
C ALA A 253 -8.87 13.91 11.65
N ALA A 254 -8.17 14.49 12.62
CA ALA A 254 -8.63 14.57 14.00
C ALA A 254 -9.95 15.34 14.13
N ASP A 255 -10.18 16.34 13.28
CA ASP A 255 -11.44 17.08 13.18
C ASP A 255 -12.53 16.28 12.45
N VAL A 256 -12.21 15.67 11.30
CA VAL A 256 -13.17 15.01 10.41
C VAL A 256 -13.64 13.66 10.94
N MET A 257 -12.72 12.77 11.34
CA MET A 257 -13.03 11.37 11.63
C MET A 257 -14.14 11.17 12.67
N PRO A 258 -14.10 11.78 13.88
CA PRO A 258 -15.14 11.58 14.87
C PRO A 258 -16.49 12.15 14.44
N LYS A 259 -16.49 13.28 13.73
CA LYS A 259 -17.72 13.94 13.29
C LYS A 259 -18.35 13.19 12.12
N PHE A 260 -17.56 12.71 11.17
CA PHE A 260 -18.04 11.87 10.08
C PHE A 260 -18.54 10.50 10.58
N ALA A 261 -17.84 9.86 11.54
CA ALA A 261 -18.32 8.64 12.16
C ALA A 261 -19.68 8.84 12.86
N ALA A 262 -19.85 9.96 13.57
CA ALA A 262 -21.12 10.33 14.17
C ALA A 262 -22.22 10.61 13.12
N ALA A 263 -21.86 11.27 12.01
CA ALA A 263 -22.76 11.49 10.89
C ALA A 263 -23.18 10.18 10.22
N TRP A 264 -22.25 9.25 10.01
CA TRP A 264 -22.50 7.91 9.49
C TRP A 264 -23.61 7.18 10.25
N VAL A 265 -23.51 7.16 11.58
CA VAL A 265 -24.52 6.53 12.45
C VAL A 265 -25.83 7.32 12.43
N ARG A 266 -25.78 8.64 12.61
CA ARG A 266 -26.98 9.50 12.64
C ARG A 266 -27.78 9.43 11.34
N ARG A 267 -27.09 9.37 10.20
CA ARG A 267 -27.71 9.34 8.86
C ARG A 267 -28.12 7.93 8.43
N GLY A 268 -27.66 6.90 9.13
CA GLY A 268 -27.96 5.51 8.77
C GLY A 268 -27.27 5.05 7.48
N TYR A 269 -26.00 5.43 7.29
CA TYR A 269 -25.24 4.99 6.09
C TYR A 269 -24.99 3.48 6.06
N THR A 270 -25.20 2.79 7.17
CA THR A 270 -25.26 1.33 7.24
C THR A 270 -26.65 0.91 7.70
N ASN A 271 -27.30 0.03 6.96
CA ASN A 271 -28.59 -0.55 7.31
C ASN A 271 -28.45 -1.32 8.65
N PRO A 272 -29.27 -1.03 9.66
CA PRO A 272 -29.12 -1.63 10.99
C PRO A 272 -29.41 -3.13 11.03
N VAL A 273 -30.13 -3.67 10.06
CA VAL A 273 -30.51 -5.09 9.98
C VAL A 273 -29.55 -5.86 9.11
N SER A 274 -29.45 -5.50 7.82
CA SER A 274 -28.61 -6.21 6.85
C SER A 274 -27.13 -5.93 7.01
N LYS A 275 -26.74 -4.86 7.70
CA LYS A 275 -25.38 -4.35 7.82
C LYS A 275 -24.74 -3.95 6.49
N GLN A 276 -25.50 -3.89 5.42
CA GLN A 276 -25.07 -3.34 4.14
C GLN A 276 -25.02 -1.81 4.22
N ASN A 277 -24.06 -1.21 3.53
CA ASN A 277 -23.98 0.23 3.42
C ASN A 277 -24.94 0.73 2.33
N VAL A 278 -25.45 1.95 2.50
CA VAL A 278 -26.20 2.61 1.42
C VAL A 278 -25.29 2.83 0.21
N ARG A 279 -25.87 2.83 -0.97
CA ARG A 279 -25.11 3.05 -2.20
C ARG A 279 -24.55 4.47 -2.25
N PHE A 280 -25.42 5.45 -2.11
CA PHE A 280 -25.08 6.86 -1.98
C PHE A 280 -26.22 7.65 -1.33
N VAL A 281 -25.94 8.87 -0.96
CA VAL A 281 -26.86 9.83 -0.36
C VAL A 281 -27.05 10.99 -1.32
N TYR A 282 -28.30 11.40 -1.52
CA TYR A 282 -28.63 12.68 -2.13
C TYR A 282 -28.46 13.79 -1.09
N ALA A 283 -27.37 14.58 -1.19
CA ALA A 283 -26.97 15.51 -0.16
C ALA A 283 -28.03 16.56 0.18
N ARG A 284 -28.73 17.09 -0.84
CA ARG A 284 -29.77 18.12 -0.65
C ARG A 284 -31.05 17.56 -0.05
N GLN A 285 -31.51 16.39 -0.51
CA GLN A 285 -32.76 15.77 -0.04
C GLN A 285 -32.56 15.01 1.26
N GLY A 286 -31.33 14.61 1.56
CA GLY A 286 -31.04 13.75 2.71
C GLY A 286 -31.60 12.34 2.59
N THR A 287 -32.04 11.94 1.41
CA THR A 287 -32.48 10.57 1.09
C THR A 287 -31.31 9.76 0.54
N PHE A 288 -31.44 8.46 0.53
CA PHE A 288 -30.38 7.58 0.03
C PHE A 288 -30.92 6.46 -0.82
N GLU A 289 -30.05 5.91 -1.67
CA GLU A 289 -30.35 4.75 -2.49
C GLU A 289 -29.83 3.48 -1.83
N GLU A 290 -30.72 2.53 -1.64
CA GLU A 290 -30.50 1.19 -1.13
C GLU A 290 -30.69 0.13 -2.22
N PRO A 291 -30.17 -1.06 -2.00
CA PRO A 291 -29.21 -1.49 -1.00
C PRO A 291 -27.77 -1.29 -1.47
N GLY A 292 -26.82 -1.46 -0.56
CA GLY A 292 -25.43 -1.66 -0.90
C GLY A 292 -25.22 -2.88 -1.80
N SER A 293 -24.02 -2.97 -2.32
CA SER A 293 -23.60 -4.12 -3.11
C SER A 293 -22.31 -4.69 -2.54
N PRO A 294 -21.99 -5.96 -2.80
CA PRO A 294 -20.73 -6.53 -2.32
C PRO A 294 -19.49 -5.77 -2.79
N VAL A 295 -19.55 -5.05 -3.92
CA VAL A 295 -18.50 -4.12 -4.36
C VAL A 295 -18.33 -3.00 -3.36
N LEU A 296 -19.40 -2.26 -3.08
CA LEU A 296 -19.37 -1.06 -2.24
C LEU A 296 -19.11 -1.40 -0.78
N ASP A 297 -19.68 -2.48 -0.29
CA ASP A 297 -19.47 -2.95 1.07
C ASP A 297 -18.05 -3.43 1.30
N GLY A 298 -17.52 -4.28 0.42
CA GLY A 298 -16.15 -4.75 0.50
C GLY A 298 -15.12 -3.62 0.33
N TRP A 299 -15.42 -2.70 -0.57
CA TRP A 299 -14.61 -1.50 -0.77
C TRP A 299 -14.60 -0.61 0.48
N ALA A 300 -15.78 -0.19 0.97
CA ALA A 300 -15.84 0.63 2.15
C ALA A 300 -15.20 -0.06 3.37
N GLY A 301 -15.51 -1.33 3.60
CA GLY A 301 -15.06 -2.09 4.77
C GLY A 301 -13.55 -2.25 4.85
N ALA A 302 -12.89 -2.59 3.76
CA ALA A 302 -11.45 -2.81 3.73
C ALA A 302 -10.66 -1.54 4.14
N TRP A 303 -10.98 -0.40 3.53
CA TRP A 303 -10.31 0.87 3.85
C TRP A 303 -10.80 1.49 5.17
N MET A 304 -12.08 1.29 5.52
CA MET A 304 -12.64 1.78 6.79
C MET A 304 -11.90 1.22 8.00
N HIS A 305 -11.42 0.00 7.95
CA HIS A 305 -10.74 -0.63 9.08
C HIS A 305 -9.58 0.20 9.59
N ALA A 306 -8.86 0.87 8.70
CA ALA A 306 -7.70 1.68 9.06
C ALA A 306 -8.04 2.93 9.90
N TRP A 307 -9.26 3.48 9.81
CA TRP A 307 -9.66 4.67 10.56
C TRP A 307 -10.83 4.44 11.54
N ASN A 308 -11.70 3.47 11.28
CA ASN A 308 -12.84 3.11 12.13
C ASN A 308 -12.99 1.60 12.31
N PRO A 309 -12.02 0.93 12.97
CA PRO A 309 -12.03 -0.53 13.15
C PRO A 309 -13.26 -1.03 13.91
N THR A 310 -13.81 -0.22 14.83
CA THR A 310 -15.00 -0.60 15.60
C THR A 310 -16.23 -0.78 14.70
N LEU A 311 -16.48 0.14 13.78
CA LEU A 311 -17.59 0.01 12.83
C LEU A 311 -17.34 -1.16 11.89
N MET A 312 -16.13 -1.29 11.36
CA MET A 312 -15.76 -2.40 10.49
C MET A 312 -16.03 -3.77 11.15
N GLN A 313 -15.68 -3.95 12.41
CA GLN A 313 -15.95 -5.18 13.16
C GLN A 313 -17.44 -5.48 13.30
N THR A 314 -18.30 -4.47 13.37
CA THR A 314 -19.77 -4.68 13.48
C THR A 314 -20.41 -5.08 12.16
N ILE A 315 -19.85 -4.66 11.01
CA ILE A 315 -20.43 -4.92 9.69
C ILE A 315 -19.83 -6.15 9.00
N TYR A 316 -18.56 -6.47 9.26
CA TYR A 316 -17.82 -7.50 8.54
C TYR A 316 -18.48 -8.88 8.58
N GLY A 317 -18.80 -9.41 9.78
CA GLY A 317 -19.35 -10.75 9.93
C GLY A 317 -20.64 -10.94 9.11
N PRO A 318 -21.68 -10.10 9.28
CA PRO A 318 -22.90 -10.18 8.50
C PRO A 318 -22.69 -10.04 6.98
N GLN A 319 -21.82 -9.14 6.54
CA GLN A 319 -21.51 -8.97 5.11
C GLN A 319 -20.75 -10.17 4.55
N ARG A 320 -19.76 -10.71 5.26
CA ARG A 320 -19.06 -11.95 4.90
C ARG A 320 -20.05 -13.10 4.72
N ASP A 321 -20.92 -13.33 5.69
CA ASP A 321 -21.88 -14.43 5.70
C ASP A 321 -22.91 -14.31 4.57
N LEU A 322 -23.19 -13.08 4.15
CA LEU A 322 -24.07 -12.81 3.00
C LEU A 322 -23.36 -13.10 1.66
N TYR A 323 -22.10 -12.68 1.50
CA TYR A 323 -21.46 -12.64 0.18
C TYR A 323 -20.57 -13.86 -0.10
N VAL A 324 -19.75 -14.29 0.86
CA VAL A 324 -18.70 -15.30 0.63
C VAL A 324 -19.27 -16.66 0.20
N PRO A 325 -20.34 -17.21 0.84
CA PRO A 325 -20.92 -18.47 0.38
C PRO A 325 -21.44 -18.40 -1.06
N ALA A 326 -21.98 -17.25 -1.46
CA ALA A 326 -22.44 -17.05 -2.83
C ALA A 326 -21.29 -16.98 -3.84
N PHE A 327 -20.18 -16.35 -3.50
CA PHE A 327 -18.99 -16.32 -4.35
C PHE A 327 -18.39 -17.71 -4.54
N LEU A 328 -18.24 -18.47 -3.46
CA LEU A 328 -17.61 -19.79 -3.50
C LEU A 328 -18.50 -20.88 -4.13
N SER A 329 -19.81 -20.67 -4.21
CA SER A 329 -20.77 -21.58 -4.86
C SER A 329 -21.19 -21.17 -6.27
N GLY A 330 -20.60 -20.09 -6.82
CA GLY A 330 -21.00 -19.53 -8.11
C GLY A 330 -22.35 -18.82 -8.13
N ALA A 331 -23.07 -18.76 -6.99
CA ALA A 331 -24.40 -18.13 -6.90
C ALA A 331 -24.36 -16.60 -6.77
N TYR A 332 -23.21 -15.97 -6.92
CA TYR A 332 -23.03 -14.55 -6.72
C TYR A 332 -23.66 -13.65 -7.80
N ALA A 333 -24.03 -14.24 -8.95
CA ALA A 333 -24.75 -13.52 -10.01
C ALA A 333 -26.04 -12.82 -9.51
N ARG A 334 -26.65 -13.30 -8.43
CA ARG A 334 -27.83 -12.69 -7.80
C ARG A 334 -27.62 -11.28 -7.24
N PHE A 335 -26.36 -10.89 -6.99
CA PHE A 335 -26.03 -9.57 -6.44
C PHE A 335 -25.75 -8.52 -7.51
N VAL A 336 -25.68 -8.89 -8.78
CA VAL A 336 -25.30 -8.00 -9.87
C VAL A 336 -26.26 -8.16 -11.03
N PRO A 337 -26.90 -7.09 -11.51
CA PRO A 337 -27.71 -7.13 -12.71
C PRO A 337 -26.93 -7.65 -13.92
N ASP A 338 -27.62 -8.38 -14.82
CA ASP A 338 -27.02 -9.01 -16.01
C ASP A 338 -26.19 -8.04 -16.89
N VAL A 339 -26.52 -6.77 -16.85
CA VAL A 339 -25.86 -5.73 -17.65
C VAL A 339 -24.46 -5.36 -17.15
N ASN A 340 -24.08 -5.79 -15.93
CA ASN A 340 -22.84 -5.38 -15.27
C ASN A 340 -21.98 -6.55 -14.77
N LYS A 341 -21.74 -7.54 -15.63
CA LYS A 341 -21.02 -8.77 -15.24
C LYS A 341 -19.59 -8.52 -14.71
N GLY A 342 -18.91 -7.47 -15.17
CA GLY A 342 -17.62 -7.06 -14.62
C GLY A 342 -17.64 -6.73 -13.13
N MET A 343 -18.77 -6.27 -12.61
CA MET A 343 -18.97 -5.99 -11.18
C MET A 343 -18.86 -7.25 -10.30
N LEU A 344 -19.11 -8.44 -10.84
CA LEU A 344 -18.96 -9.70 -10.10
C LEU A 344 -17.52 -9.90 -9.64
N SER A 345 -16.58 -9.76 -10.56
CA SER A 345 -15.17 -9.89 -10.26
C SER A 345 -14.67 -8.79 -9.32
N LEU A 346 -15.15 -7.55 -9.50
CA LEU A 346 -14.83 -6.45 -8.58
C LEU A 346 -15.35 -6.73 -7.18
N ALA A 347 -16.58 -7.21 -7.06
CA ALA A 347 -17.16 -7.61 -5.78
C ALA A 347 -16.32 -8.69 -5.10
N PHE A 348 -15.93 -9.71 -5.84
CA PHE A 348 -15.06 -10.78 -5.33
C PHE A 348 -13.74 -10.23 -4.80
N GLY A 349 -13.06 -9.39 -5.59
CA GLY A 349 -11.78 -8.81 -5.22
C GLY A 349 -11.85 -7.93 -3.96
N HIS A 350 -12.84 -7.05 -3.87
CA HIS A 350 -13.04 -6.19 -2.71
C HIS A 350 -13.36 -6.99 -1.44
N VAL A 351 -14.25 -8.00 -1.52
CA VAL A 351 -14.57 -8.85 -0.36
C VAL A 351 -13.38 -9.70 0.07
N ALA A 352 -12.57 -10.17 -0.88
CA ALA A 352 -11.33 -10.90 -0.56
C ALA A 352 -10.33 -10.02 0.21
N PHE A 353 -10.16 -8.77 -0.22
CA PHE A 353 -9.30 -7.82 0.50
C PHE A 353 -9.90 -7.40 1.84
N MET A 354 -11.21 -7.19 1.93
CA MET A 354 -11.89 -6.92 3.19
C MET A 354 -11.70 -8.06 4.21
N ALA A 355 -11.75 -9.32 3.77
CA ALA A 355 -11.50 -10.47 4.63
C ALA A 355 -10.04 -10.54 5.11
N ALA A 356 -9.08 -10.22 4.22
CA ALA A 356 -7.67 -10.15 4.56
C ALA A 356 -7.43 -9.09 5.65
N GLU A 357 -7.90 -7.86 5.41
CA GLU A 357 -7.73 -6.74 6.35
C GLU A 357 -8.46 -6.97 7.67
N ALA A 358 -9.62 -7.62 7.67
CA ALA A 358 -10.33 -8.02 8.89
C ALA A 358 -9.61 -9.11 9.70
N GLY A 359 -8.54 -9.70 9.18
CA GLY A 359 -7.80 -10.80 9.82
C GLY A 359 -8.47 -12.17 9.69
N ASP A 360 -9.52 -12.31 8.88
CA ASP A 360 -10.20 -13.59 8.63
C ASP A 360 -9.41 -14.44 7.63
N GLN A 361 -8.39 -15.13 8.15
CA GLN A 361 -7.49 -15.93 7.33
C GLN A 361 -8.18 -17.12 6.64
N ASP A 362 -9.21 -17.70 7.25
CA ASP A 362 -9.96 -18.81 6.65
C ASP A 362 -10.71 -18.35 5.38
N THR A 363 -11.46 -17.26 5.49
CA THR A 363 -12.15 -16.66 4.34
C THR A 363 -11.16 -16.18 3.27
N ARG A 364 -10.10 -15.49 3.68
CA ARG A 364 -9.04 -15.04 2.79
C ARG A 364 -8.46 -16.20 1.98
N HIS A 365 -8.06 -17.29 2.63
CA HIS A 365 -7.50 -18.45 1.95
C HIS A 365 -8.50 -19.10 0.99
N LYS A 366 -9.75 -19.32 1.41
CA LYS A 366 -10.79 -19.89 0.55
C LYS A 366 -11.03 -19.06 -0.72
N MET A 367 -11.05 -17.74 -0.59
CA MET A 367 -11.23 -16.85 -1.74
C MET A 367 -10.00 -16.82 -2.65
N LEU A 368 -8.79 -16.76 -2.11
CA LEU A 368 -7.56 -16.84 -2.91
C LEU A 368 -7.43 -18.19 -3.61
N ASP A 369 -7.76 -19.29 -2.95
CA ASP A 369 -7.77 -20.64 -3.56
C ASP A 369 -8.79 -20.76 -4.68
N TYR A 370 -9.98 -20.15 -4.52
CA TYR A 370 -10.95 -20.06 -5.61
C TYR A 370 -10.39 -19.31 -6.81
N ALA A 371 -9.77 -18.16 -6.57
CA ALA A 371 -9.14 -17.35 -7.61
C ALA A 371 -8.03 -18.12 -8.34
N GLU A 372 -7.18 -18.83 -7.61
CA GLU A 372 -6.12 -19.67 -8.18
C GLU A 372 -6.67 -20.74 -9.13
N ARG A 373 -7.79 -21.37 -8.78
CA ARG A 373 -8.38 -22.42 -9.60
C ARG A 373 -9.19 -21.91 -10.79
N ASN A 374 -9.82 -20.73 -10.67
CA ASN A 374 -10.84 -20.31 -11.62
C ASN A 374 -10.46 -19.07 -12.44
N PHE A 375 -9.52 -18.25 -12.00
CA PHE A 375 -9.18 -16.98 -12.67
C PHE A 375 -7.91 -17.06 -13.52
N ASN A 376 -7.40 -18.26 -13.78
CA ASN A 376 -6.28 -18.53 -14.69
C ASN A 376 -5.07 -17.60 -14.49
N PRO A 377 -4.47 -17.55 -13.28
CA PRO A 377 -3.30 -16.71 -13.04
C PRO A 377 -2.12 -17.10 -13.92
N VAL A 378 -1.29 -16.13 -14.25
CA VAL A 378 -0.13 -16.33 -15.10
C VAL A 378 1.16 -15.78 -14.49
N TRP A 379 2.26 -16.44 -14.82
CA TRP A 379 3.60 -15.88 -14.70
C TRP A 379 4.06 -15.34 -16.04
N LYS A 380 4.38 -14.05 -16.10
CA LYS A 380 4.91 -13.41 -17.32
C LYS A 380 5.99 -12.39 -16.94
N ASP A 381 7.18 -12.56 -17.50
CA ASP A 381 8.33 -11.68 -17.25
C ASP A 381 8.59 -11.44 -15.76
N GLY A 382 8.47 -12.52 -14.96
CA GLY A 382 8.62 -12.49 -13.51
C GLY A 382 7.45 -11.88 -12.72
N ALA A 383 6.44 -11.35 -13.38
CA ALA A 383 5.20 -10.91 -12.74
C ALA A 383 4.20 -12.05 -12.59
N TYR A 384 3.47 -12.06 -11.49
CA TYR A 384 2.34 -12.95 -11.22
C TYR A 384 1.07 -12.13 -11.10
N TYR A 385 0.04 -12.45 -11.88
CA TYR A 385 -1.23 -11.74 -11.87
C TYR A 385 -2.34 -12.56 -12.52
N TYR A 386 -3.60 -12.09 -12.37
CA TYR A 386 -4.77 -12.68 -13.01
C TYR A 386 -5.14 -11.80 -14.21
N PRO A 387 -4.91 -12.26 -15.45
CA PRO A 387 -5.22 -11.46 -16.63
C PRO A 387 -6.72 -11.25 -16.77
N ARG A 388 -7.10 -10.09 -17.33
CA ARG A 388 -8.50 -9.83 -17.66
C ARG A 388 -9.10 -10.97 -18.48
N SER A 389 -10.30 -11.38 -18.09
CA SER A 389 -11.13 -12.34 -18.83
C SER A 389 -12.58 -11.86 -18.81
N ASP A 390 -13.18 -11.77 -20.00
CA ASP A 390 -14.61 -11.43 -20.14
C ASP A 390 -15.51 -12.66 -20.15
N ASP A 391 -14.98 -13.84 -19.82
CA ASP A 391 -15.74 -15.08 -19.68
C ASP A 391 -16.45 -15.16 -18.34
N TYR A 392 -17.56 -14.46 -18.22
CA TYR A 392 -18.43 -14.46 -17.03
C TYR A 392 -19.51 -15.56 -17.06
N LYS A 393 -19.46 -16.47 -18.03
CA LYS A 393 -20.35 -17.63 -18.05
C LYS A 393 -19.96 -18.59 -16.95
N GLN A 394 -20.96 -19.19 -16.32
CA GLN A 394 -20.71 -20.26 -15.36
C GLN A 394 -20.43 -21.57 -16.10
N ASP A 395 -19.45 -22.31 -15.60
CA ASP A 395 -19.18 -23.68 -16.00
C ASP A 395 -20.23 -24.66 -15.42
N ALA A 396 -20.12 -25.94 -15.72
CA ALA A 396 -21.05 -26.97 -15.23
C ALA A 396 -21.03 -27.10 -13.69
N ALA A 397 -19.98 -26.66 -13.02
CA ALA A 397 -19.84 -26.63 -11.56
C ALA A 397 -20.33 -25.31 -10.94
N GLY A 398 -20.76 -24.35 -11.76
CA GLY A 398 -21.22 -23.04 -11.34
C GLY A 398 -20.14 -21.99 -11.13
N ASN A 399 -18.87 -22.29 -11.48
CA ASN A 399 -17.78 -21.33 -11.33
C ASN A 399 -17.76 -20.33 -12.49
N SER A 400 -17.30 -19.11 -12.23
CA SER A 400 -17.05 -18.08 -13.25
C SER A 400 -15.54 -17.87 -13.40
N HIS A 401 -15.12 -17.65 -14.64
CA HIS A 401 -13.73 -17.39 -15.03
C HIS A 401 -13.48 -15.92 -15.41
N GLY A 402 -14.52 -15.10 -15.31
CA GLY A 402 -14.43 -13.66 -15.62
C GLY A 402 -13.62 -12.90 -14.58
N VAL A 403 -12.66 -12.11 -15.04
CA VAL A 403 -11.77 -11.30 -14.20
C VAL A 403 -11.66 -9.89 -14.77
N ALA A 404 -12.07 -8.89 -14.01
CA ALA A 404 -11.77 -7.50 -14.33
C ALA A 404 -10.27 -7.22 -14.10
N SER A 405 -9.68 -6.34 -14.90
CA SER A 405 -8.27 -5.99 -14.75
C SER A 405 -7.95 -5.40 -13.37
N TRP A 406 -8.85 -4.65 -12.81
CA TRP A 406 -8.74 -4.10 -11.45
C TRP A 406 -8.63 -5.22 -10.39
N THR A 407 -9.49 -6.23 -10.43
CA THR A 407 -9.42 -7.39 -9.55
C THR A 407 -8.11 -8.16 -9.70
N GLY A 408 -7.74 -8.43 -10.95
CA GLY A 408 -6.58 -9.28 -11.25
C GLY A 408 -5.24 -8.59 -11.03
N ASN A 409 -5.16 -7.28 -11.29
CA ASN A 409 -3.93 -6.52 -11.12
C ASN A 409 -3.69 -6.13 -9.66
N VAL A 410 -4.74 -5.86 -8.85
CA VAL A 410 -4.49 -5.23 -7.55
C VAL A 410 -5.36 -5.71 -6.38
N LEU A 411 -6.63 -6.05 -6.54
CA LEU A 411 -7.46 -6.43 -5.39
C LEU A 411 -7.09 -7.80 -4.82
N LEU A 412 -6.89 -8.80 -5.69
CA LEU A 412 -6.37 -10.10 -5.26
C LEU A 412 -4.92 -10.03 -4.75
N PRO A 413 -4.01 -9.27 -5.41
CA PRO A 413 -2.73 -8.94 -4.82
C PRO A 413 -2.81 -8.33 -3.42
N LEU A 414 -3.64 -7.32 -3.18
CA LEU A 414 -3.85 -6.74 -1.85
C LEU A 414 -4.32 -7.79 -0.84
N ALA A 415 -5.30 -8.62 -1.21
CA ALA A 415 -5.78 -9.72 -0.36
C ALA A 415 -4.68 -10.75 -0.05
N ARG A 416 -3.67 -10.91 -0.94
CA ARG A 416 -2.52 -11.79 -0.69
C ARG A 416 -1.46 -11.13 0.18
N LEU A 417 -1.16 -9.86 -0.08
CA LEU A 417 -0.12 -9.09 0.61
C LEU A 417 -0.52 -8.72 2.04
N ASP A 418 -1.80 -8.51 2.30
CA ASP A 418 -2.32 -8.25 3.64
C ASP A 418 -2.58 -9.59 4.37
N LYS A 419 -1.79 -9.86 5.40
CA LYS A 419 -1.87 -11.09 6.21
C LYS A 419 -2.66 -10.90 7.52
N GLY A 420 -3.43 -9.81 7.61
CA GLY A 420 -4.34 -9.53 8.71
C GLY A 420 -4.14 -8.18 9.38
N GLY A 421 -4.89 -7.16 8.95
CA GLY A 421 -4.87 -5.82 9.53
C GLY A 421 -3.58 -5.06 9.31
N GLN A 422 -2.85 -5.38 8.25
CA GLN A 422 -1.59 -4.72 7.96
C GLN A 422 -1.80 -3.32 7.36
N PHE A 423 -2.92 -3.12 6.69
CA PHE A 423 -3.31 -1.80 6.21
C PHE A 423 -3.66 -0.88 7.40
N LEU A 424 -4.42 -1.38 8.38
CA LEU A 424 -4.61 -0.68 9.66
C LEU A 424 -3.27 -0.34 10.34
N THR A 425 -2.34 -1.29 10.37
CA THR A 425 -1.02 -1.10 10.97
C THR A 425 -0.23 0.01 10.26
N LEU A 426 -0.25 0.04 8.93
CA LEU A 426 0.39 1.08 8.12
C LEU A 426 -0.03 2.50 8.55
N TYR A 427 -1.32 2.72 8.81
CA TYR A 427 -1.84 4.02 9.23
C TYR A 427 -1.67 4.31 10.73
N LYS A 428 -1.55 3.27 11.57
CA LYS A 428 -1.36 3.45 13.01
C LYS A 428 0.09 3.61 13.44
N THR A 429 1.03 3.14 12.64
CA THR A 429 2.46 3.16 12.97
C THR A 429 3.27 3.89 11.88
N PRO A 430 3.05 5.21 11.69
CA PRO A 430 3.81 5.97 10.71
C PRO A 430 5.30 5.95 11.06
N TRP A 431 6.16 5.94 10.03
CA TRP A 431 7.59 5.94 10.26
C TRP A 431 8.06 7.20 11.00
N THR A 432 8.85 6.95 12.01
CA THR A 432 9.56 7.99 12.77
C THR A 432 10.87 8.38 12.07
N ARG A 433 11.56 9.39 12.60
CA ARG A 433 12.88 9.77 12.10
C ARG A 433 13.88 8.62 12.20
N ALA A 434 13.76 7.77 13.24
CA ALA A 434 14.65 6.63 13.43
C ALA A 434 14.52 5.58 12.32
N GLU A 435 13.29 5.26 11.88
CA GLU A 435 13.08 4.38 10.74
C GLU A 435 13.57 5.02 9.43
N LEU A 436 13.35 6.32 9.26
CA LEU A 436 13.79 7.04 8.06
C LEU A 436 15.31 7.09 7.93
N ASP A 437 16.05 7.20 9.04
CA ASP A 437 17.51 7.25 9.07
C ASP A 437 18.17 5.86 9.19
N ALA A 438 17.36 4.79 9.33
CA ALA A 438 17.88 3.43 9.46
C ALA A 438 18.68 2.97 8.22
N PRO A 439 19.63 2.03 8.39
CA PRO A 439 20.35 1.43 7.28
C PRO A 439 19.41 0.88 6.22
N GLN A 440 19.76 1.08 4.94
CA GLN A 440 18.96 0.63 3.81
C GLN A 440 19.86 0.13 2.68
N ILE A 441 19.27 -0.76 1.86
CA ILE A 441 19.90 -1.25 0.63
C ILE A 441 19.48 -0.38 -0.55
N VAL A 442 20.43 -0.13 -1.45
CA VAL A 442 20.27 0.69 -2.65
C VAL A 442 21.06 0.08 -3.81
N ASP A 443 20.95 0.69 -4.99
CA ASP A 443 21.70 0.30 -6.19
C ASP A 443 21.43 -1.16 -6.61
N ILE A 444 20.15 -1.59 -6.50
CA ILE A 444 19.71 -2.93 -6.91
C ILE A 444 19.12 -2.87 -8.31
N ASP A 445 19.60 -3.76 -9.19
CA ASP A 445 18.94 -4.00 -10.47
C ASP A 445 17.70 -4.89 -10.28
N ASP A 446 16.53 -4.28 -10.34
CA ASP A 446 15.24 -4.93 -10.13
C ASP A 446 14.85 -5.93 -11.24
N LEU A 447 15.53 -5.91 -12.40
CA LEU A 447 15.36 -6.92 -13.44
C LEU A 447 16.06 -8.24 -13.10
N VAL A 448 17.12 -8.16 -12.33
CA VAL A 448 18.01 -9.29 -12.02
C VAL A 448 17.76 -9.83 -10.61
N VAL A 449 17.35 -8.98 -9.67
CA VAL A 449 17.20 -9.30 -8.26
C VAL A 449 15.78 -9.04 -7.79
N ASN A 450 15.22 -10.00 -7.07
CA ASN A 450 14.05 -9.82 -6.21
C ASN A 450 14.51 -9.71 -4.75
N VAL A 451 14.04 -8.69 -4.04
CA VAL A 451 14.28 -8.53 -2.60
C VAL A 451 13.06 -9.06 -1.85
N SER A 452 13.20 -10.23 -1.25
CA SER A 452 12.10 -10.85 -0.50
C SER A 452 12.04 -10.39 0.95
N GLN A 453 13.15 -9.87 1.49
CA GLN A 453 13.26 -9.37 2.85
C GLN A 453 14.34 -8.29 2.90
N ALA A 454 14.04 -7.17 3.54
CA ALA A 454 15.02 -6.13 3.84
C ALA A 454 14.57 -5.39 5.10
N TYR A 455 15.13 -5.77 6.25
CA TYR A 455 14.69 -5.31 7.55
C TYR A 455 15.88 -4.86 8.40
N TYR A 456 15.78 -3.71 9.05
CA TYR A 456 16.75 -3.29 10.06
C TYR A 456 16.13 -3.45 11.45
N ASP A 457 16.76 -4.28 12.29
CA ASP A 457 16.39 -4.45 13.68
C ASP A 457 17.22 -3.48 14.56
N PRO A 458 16.62 -2.44 15.14
CA PRO A 458 17.36 -1.48 15.95
C PRO A 458 17.81 -2.06 17.28
N HIS A 459 17.15 -3.08 17.82
CA HIS A 459 17.53 -3.72 19.09
C HIS A 459 18.77 -4.59 18.91
N LYS A 460 18.83 -5.34 17.82
CA LYS A 460 19.98 -6.16 17.45
C LYS A 460 21.03 -5.39 16.66
N ARG A 461 20.70 -4.15 16.28
CA ARG A 461 21.53 -3.29 15.43
C ARG A 461 22.01 -4.01 14.16
N ALA A 462 21.06 -4.72 13.51
CA ALA A 462 21.33 -5.62 12.41
C ALA A 462 20.44 -5.34 11.21
N LEU A 463 21.02 -5.35 10.02
CA LEU A 463 20.33 -5.32 8.75
C LEU A 463 20.24 -6.74 8.19
N ILE A 464 19.04 -7.22 7.93
CA ILE A 464 18.72 -8.53 7.37
C ILE A 464 18.22 -8.33 5.94
N VAL A 465 18.84 -8.98 4.96
CA VAL A 465 18.51 -8.87 3.55
C VAL A 465 18.46 -10.24 2.90
N THR A 466 17.33 -10.59 2.30
CA THR A 466 17.22 -11.82 1.51
C THR A 466 16.94 -11.47 0.06
N LEU A 467 17.84 -11.91 -0.81
CA LEU A 467 17.77 -11.74 -2.26
C LEU A 467 17.39 -13.07 -2.92
N LYS A 468 16.58 -13.00 -3.96
CA LYS A 468 16.23 -14.12 -4.84
C LYS A 468 16.54 -13.75 -6.30
N PRO A 469 16.81 -14.73 -7.18
CA PRO A 469 16.93 -14.45 -8.61
C PRO A 469 15.67 -13.75 -9.15
N GLY A 470 15.90 -12.74 -9.99
CA GLY A 470 14.85 -12.02 -10.72
C GLY A 470 14.45 -12.73 -12.01
N PRO A 471 13.65 -12.08 -12.88
CA PRO A 471 13.23 -12.64 -14.16
C PRO A 471 14.39 -12.82 -15.14
N VAL A 472 15.40 -11.96 -15.06
CA VAL A 472 16.61 -12.10 -15.85
C VAL A 472 17.61 -12.91 -15.05
N LYS A 473 17.96 -14.07 -15.57
CA LYS A 473 18.97 -14.92 -14.93
C LYS A 473 20.34 -14.28 -15.07
N THR A 474 20.94 -13.99 -13.94
CA THR A 474 22.34 -13.61 -13.87
C THR A 474 23.01 -14.31 -12.71
N GLN A 475 24.32 -14.39 -12.75
CA GLN A 475 25.06 -15.09 -11.71
C GLN A 475 25.74 -14.11 -10.75
N ASN A 476 26.13 -12.95 -11.23
CA ASN A 476 26.82 -11.96 -10.41
C ASN A 476 25.94 -10.72 -10.24
N VAL A 477 25.65 -10.39 -9.00
CA VAL A 477 24.85 -9.25 -8.59
C VAL A 477 25.61 -8.43 -7.56
N SER A 478 25.25 -7.15 -7.45
CA SER A 478 25.73 -6.29 -6.38
C SER A 478 24.59 -5.44 -5.85
N PHE A 479 24.69 -5.07 -4.60
CA PHE A 479 23.88 -4.04 -3.97
C PHE A 479 24.76 -3.21 -3.03
N ALA A 480 24.32 -2.02 -2.71
CA ALA A 480 25.00 -1.18 -1.74
C ALA A 480 24.16 -1.00 -0.48
N VAL A 481 24.82 -0.75 0.65
CA VAL A 481 24.20 -0.43 1.94
C VAL A 481 24.59 0.98 2.34
N THR A 482 23.61 1.77 2.73
CA THR A 482 23.78 3.14 3.26
C THR A 482 23.26 3.23 4.69
N GLY A 483 23.58 4.32 5.40
CA GLY A 483 23.08 4.56 6.76
C GLY A 483 23.77 3.73 7.85
N LEU A 484 24.87 3.06 7.55
CA LEU A 484 25.63 2.29 8.52
C LEU A 484 26.33 3.24 9.53
N GLY A 485 25.84 3.26 10.79
CA GLY A 485 26.31 4.18 11.83
C GLY A 485 27.38 3.62 12.78
N ALA A 486 27.54 2.29 12.85
CA ALA A 486 28.52 1.68 13.74
C ALA A 486 29.94 1.73 13.14
N SER A 487 30.96 1.62 14.02
CA SER A 487 32.36 1.58 13.61
C SER A 487 32.79 0.24 13.03
N ALA A 488 32.08 -0.84 13.38
CA ALA A 488 32.37 -2.20 12.91
C ALA A 488 31.09 -3.03 12.76
N TYR A 489 31.11 -3.93 11.78
CA TYR A 489 30.03 -4.89 11.52
C TYR A 489 30.60 -6.28 11.24
N THR A 490 29.86 -7.29 11.63
CA THR A 490 30.08 -8.66 11.17
C THR A 490 29.10 -8.94 10.02
N VAL A 491 29.61 -9.48 8.92
CA VAL A 491 28.80 -9.89 7.76
C VAL A 491 28.64 -11.39 7.78
N VAL A 492 27.41 -11.85 7.73
CA VAL A 492 27.01 -13.26 7.63
C VAL A 492 26.26 -13.44 6.32
N LYS A 493 26.59 -14.48 5.55
CA LYS A 493 25.82 -14.95 4.39
C LYS A 493 25.38 -16.38 4.64
N ASP A 494 24.09 -16.64 4.53
CA ASP A 494 23.49 -17.98 4.69
C ASP A 494 23.92 -18.68 5.99
N GLY A 495 23.97 -17.94 7.09
CA GLY A 495 24.40 -18.41 8.40
C GLY A 495 25.91 -18.54 8.61
N GLN A 496 26.72 -18.26 7.58
CA GLN A 496 28.19 -18.33 7.67
C GLN A 496 28.84 -16.95 7.72
N VAL A 497 29.73 -16.73 8.67
CA VAL A 497 30.49 -15.49 8.80
C VAL A 497 31.40 -15.33 7.58
N GLN A 498 31.22 -14.26 6.82
CA GLN A 498 32.05 -13.92 5.67
C GLN A 498 33.26 -13.05 6.06
N GLY A 499 33.13 -12.28 7.12
CA GLY A 499 34.20 -11.41 7.61
C GLY A 499 33.69 -10.29 8.51
N GLN A 500 34.64 -9.45 8.91
CA GLN A 500 34.36 -8.23 9.65
C GLN A 500 34.70 -7.01 8.79
N ILE A 501 33.88 -6.00 8.87
CA ILE A 501 34.10 -4.70 8.24
C ILE A 501 34.24 -3.66 9.33
N GLN A 502 35.27 -2.84 9.22
CA GLN A 502 35.41 -1.61 10.00
C GLN A 502 35.19 -0.42 9.06
N LYS A 503 34.75 0.70 9.59
CA LYS A 503 34.51 1.89 8.79
C LYS A 503 35.72 2.23 7.94
N LEU A 504 35.55 2.29 6.62
CA LEU A 504 36.56 2.50 5.60
C LEU A 504 37.64 1.39 5.48
N HIS A 505 37.49 0.28 6.18
CA HIS A 505 38.40 -0.86 6.08
C HIS A 505 37.61 -2.18 6.08
N VAL A 506 37.92 -3.07 5.14
CA VAL A 506 37.32 -4.40 5.07
C VAL A 506 38.44 -5.43 5.22
N SER A 507 38.37 -6.26 6.25
CA SER A 507 39.28 -7.37 6.41
C SER A 507 38.61 -8.68 6.01
N ALA A 508 39.22 -9.37 5.05
CA ALA A 508 38.93 -10.76 4.67
C ALA A 508 37.44 -11.10 4.32
N ALA A 509 36.75 -10.19 3.64
CA ALA A 509 35.38 -10.41 3.18
C ALA A 509 35.33 -10.27 1.64
N PRO A 510 35.52 -11.37 0.88
CA PRO A 510 35.44 -11.32 -0.58
C PRO A 510 34.09 -10.76 -1.06
N GLY A 511 34.12 -9.89 -2.07
CA GLY A 511 32.92 -9.27 -2.62
C GLY A 511 32.31 -8.14 -1.77
N ILE A 512 32.97 -7.73 -0.68
CA ILE A 512 32.51 -6.62 0.17
C ILE A 512 33.54 -5.51 0.14
N ALA A 513 33.12 -4.29 -0.17
CA ALA A 513 34.01 -3.13 -0.28
C ALA A 513 33.33 -1.82 0.14
N TRP A 514 34.07 -0.97 0.87
CA TRP A 514 33.66 0.41 1.05
C TRP A 514 33.93 1.22 -0.21
N GLN A 515 32.96 2.05 -0.59
CA GLN A 515 33.08 2.99 -1.70
C GLN A 515 33.52 4.37 -1.16
N PRO A 516 34.14 5.21 -2.00
CA PRO A 516 34.53 6.57 -1.62
C PRO A 516 33.36 7.45 -1.14
N ASP A 517 32.14 7.19 -1.60
CA ASP A 517 30.91 7.89 -1.19
C ASP A 517 30.35 7.43 0.15
N GLY A 518 31.02 6.51 0.84
CA GLY A 518 30.61 5.98 2.15
C GLY A 518 29.60 4.84 2.10
N LYS A 519 29.26 4.32 0.92
CA LYS A 519 28.43 3.12 0.77
C LYS A 519 29.26 1.85 0.97
N LEU A 520 28.63 0.82 1.50
CA LEU A 520 29.20 -0.52 1.52
C LEU A 520 28.60 -1.33 0.37
N THR A 521 29.43 -1.70 -0.62
CA THR A 521 28.99 -2.58 -1.71
C THR A 521 29.16 -4.04 -1.33
N VAL A 522 28.15 -4.86 -1.60
CA VAL A 522 28.17 -6.31 -1.45
C VAL A 522 27.92 -6.93 -2.82
N SER A 523 28.89 -7.71 -3.30
CA SER A 523 28.81 -8.46 -4.56
C SER A 523 28.74 -9.95 -4.27
N THR A 524 27.86 -10.68 -4.98
CA THR A 524 27.67 -12.11 -4.79
C THR A 524 27.22 -12.78 -6.08
N THR A 525 27.39 -14.10 -6.14
CA THR A 525 26.69 -14.93 -7.13
C THR A 525 25.28 -15.21 -6.59
N LEU A 526 24.26 -15.06 -7.43
CA LEU A 526 22.86 -15.30 -7.11
C LEU A 526 22.35 -16.49 -7.92
N ASP A 527 22.60 -17.67 -7.42
CA ASP A 527 22.19 -18.97 -8.00
C ASP A 527 20.93 -19.56 -7.34
N GLY A 528 20.51 -18.95 -6.24
CA GLY A 528 19.32 -19.23 -5.45
C GLY A 528 19.04 -18.12 -4.47
N PRO A 529 18.12 -18.31 -3.51
CA PRO A 529 17.93 -17.36 -2.41
C PRO A 529 19.19 -17.26 -1.56
N HIS A 530 19.64 -16.05 -1.26
CA HIS A 530 20.73 -15.80 -0.33
C HIS A 530 20.32 -14.75 0.69
N THR A 531 20.67 -15.01 1.96
CA THR A 531 20.40 -14.11 3.07
C THR A 531 21.69 -13.53 3.64
N PHE A 532 21.72 -12.22 3.74
CA PHE A 532 22.81 -11.46 4.36
C PHE A 532 22.33 -10.87 5.68
N VAL A 533 23.18 -10.93 6.70
CA VAL A 533 23.00 -10.24 7.97
C VAL A 533 24.25 -9.37 8.21
N LEU A 534 24.04 -8.07 8.37
CA LEU A 534 25.06 -7.12 8.74
C LEU A 534 24.76 -6.65 10.16
N ALA A 535 25.42 -7.20 11.15
CA ALA A 535 25.22 -6.85 12.56
C ALA A 535 26.36 -6.00 13.10
N ALA A 536 26.04 -4.90 13.78
CA ALA A 536 27.01 -4.06 14.44
C ALA A 536 27.69 -4.80 15.61
N ASN A 537 29.01 -4.65 15.70
CA ASN A 537 29.79 -5.23 16.77
C ASN A 537 29.71 -4.40 18.06
#